data_ebbd0b441cc9dfb990d6c29113fa67a0
#
_entry.id   ebbd0b441cc9dfb990d6c29113fa67a0
#
_cell.length_a   1.000
_cell.length_b   1.000
_cell.length_c   1.000
_cell.angle_alpha   90.00
_cell.angle_beta   90.00
_cell.angle_gamma   90.00
#
_symmetry.space_group_name_H-M   'P 1'
#
loop_
_entity.id
_entity.type
_entity.pdbx_description
1 polymer ?
#
loop_
_entity_poly.entity_id
_entity_poly.type
_entity_poly.pdbx_seq_one_letter_code
_entity_poly.pdbx_strand_id
1 'polypeptide(L)'
;MVEYSKDYKKIKNLPRIAILLLIIFGLFLSAYYLGFTRTYCGKDQACFLVHSSNCSPAEVYVSRSNNVYHYLVYPTLQNKCKIKIIFERAQEGTLPEHVAFLEGKSMTCFIPKDNLRNLNPLEMDHVIDYCSGDLKEGLYELIIKRMYEFIVVNIGDIAEEAQQVMKV
;
A
#
# COMPACT_ATOMS: atom_id res chain seq x y z
N MET A 1 -14.75 -27.71 -58.46
CA MET A 1 -14.05 -28.47 -57.38
C MET A 1 -12.98 -27.65 -56.61
N VAL A 2 -12.89 -26.36 -56.79
CA VAL A 2 -11.82 -25.52 -56.20
C VAL A 2 -12.33 -24.73 -54.92
N GLU A 3 -13.63 -24.62 -54.74
CA GLU A 3 -14.20 -23.81 -53.66
C GLU A 3 -14.24 -24.52 -52.31
N TYR A 4 -14.36 -25.81 -52.26
CA TYR A 4 -14.44 -26.62 -51.04
C TYR A 4 -13.12 -26.68 -50.23
N SER A 5 -11.98 -26.38 -50.86
CA SER A 5 -10.66 -26.41 -50.21
C SER A 5 -10.36 -25.17 -49.36
N LYS A 6 -10.98 -24.02 -49.66
CA LYS A 6 -10.79 -22.77 -48.90
C LYS A 6 -11.51 -22.77 -47.57
N ASP A 7 -12.73 -23.33 -47.51
CA ASP A 7 -13.52 -23.37 -46.29
C ASP A 7 -12.96 -24.35 -45.24
N TYR A 8 -12.40 -25.48 -45.66
CA TYR A 8 -11.79 -26.44 -44.78
C TYR A 8 -10.56 -25.90 -44.04
N LYS A 9 -9.73 -25.07 -44.72
CA LYS A 9 -8.59 -24.38 -44.11
C LYS A 9 -9.04 -23.33 -43.07
N LYS A 10 -10.15 -22.67 -43.31
CA LYS A 10 -10.72 -21.64 -42.43
C LYS A 10 -11.23 -22.26 -41.12
N ILE A 11 -11.88 -23.42 -41.19
CA ILE A 11 -12.41 -24.16 -40.03
C ILE A 11 -11.26 -24.73 -39.17
N LYS A 12 -10.17 -25.22 -39.78
CA LYS A 12 -9.04 -25.81 -39.09
C LYS A 12 -8.23 -24.80 -38.28
N ASN A 13 -8.28 -23.52 -38.63
CA ASN A 13 -7.57 -22.45 -37.93
C ASN A 13 -8.41 -21.79 -36.83
N LEU A 14 -9.72 -22.01 -36.80
CA LEU A 14 -10.64 -21.44 -35.82
C LEU A 14 -10.25 -21.76 -34.36
N PRO A 15 -9.96 -23.04 -33.99
CA PRO A 15 -9.57 -23.37 -32.63
C PRO A 15 -8.19 -22.77 -32.26
N ARG A 16 -7.27 -22.63 -33.21
CA ARG A 16 -5.96 -22.02 -32.96
C ARG A 16 -6.09 -20.52 -32.66
N ILE A 17 -6.94 -19.82 -33.40
CA ILE A 17 -7.23 -18.40 -33.18
C ILE A 17 -7.92 -18.21 -31.83
N ALA A 18 -8.88 -19.07 -31.47
CA ALA A 18 -9.55 -19.01 -30.18
C ALA A 18 -8.57 -19.22 -29.00
N ILE A 19 -7.65 -20.18 -29.12
CA ILE A 19 -6.60 -20.41 -28.11
C ILE A 19 -5.68 -19.20 -27.97
N LEU A 20 -5.23 -18.60 -29.09
CA LEU A 20 -4.41 -17.39 -29.05
C LEU A 20 -5.12 -16.23 -28.36
N LEU A 21 -6.40 -16.01 -28.65
CA LEU A 21 -7.20 -14.96 -27.99
C LEU A 21 -7.33 -15.20 -26.48
N LEU A 22 -7.53 -16.44 -26.05
CA LEU A 22 -7.58 -16.80 -24.63
C LEU A 22 -6.24 -16.55 -23.92
N ILE A 23 -5.12 -16.87 -24.59
CA ILE A 23 -3.78 -16.59 -24.03
C ILE A 23 -3.54 -15.08 -23.89
N ILE A 24 -3.86 -14.30 -24.93
CA ILE A 24 -3.71 -12.84 -24.92
C ILE A 24 -4.60 -12.23 -23.82
N PHE A 25 -5.84 -12.68 -23.67
CA PHE A 25 -6.76 -12.24 -22.64
C PHE A 25 -6.24 -12.60 -21.23
N GLY A 26 -5.71 -13.80 -21.06
CA GLY A 26 -5.09 -14.23 -19.79
C GLY A 26 -3.87 -13.38 -19.42
N LEU A 27 -3.01 -13.07 -20.39
CA LEU A 27 -1.87 -12.17 -20.19
C LEU A 27 -2.30 -10.75 -19.82
N PHE A 28 -3.36 -10.23 -20.47
CA PHE A 28 -3.89 -8.91 -20.17
C PHE A 28 -4.48 -8.85 -18.75
N LEU A 29 -5.26 -9.88 -18.35
CA LEU A 29 -5.76 -9.98 -16.99
C LEU A 29 -4.63 -10.06 -15.95
N SER A 30 -3.62 -10.88 -16.23
CA SER A 30 -2.47 -10.99 -15.31
C SER A 30 -1.73 -9.66 -15.17
N ALA A 31 -1.51 -8.94 -16.26
CA ALA A 31 -0.89 -7.61 -16.24
C ALA A 31 -1.70 -6.61 -15.39
N TYR A 32 -3.03 -6.63 -15.53
CA TYR A 32 -3.91 -5.79 -14.73
C TYR A 32 -3.81 -6.11 -13.22
N TYR A 33 -3.91 -7.39 -12.84
CA TYR A 33 -3.83 -7.77 -11.43
C TYR A 33 -2.44 -7.61 -10.81
N LEU A 34 -1.37 -7.69 -11.61
CA LEU A 34 -0.02 -7.39 -11.17
C LEU A 34 0.25 -5.88 -11.04
N GLY A 35 -0.68 -5.03 -11.45
CA GLY A 35 -0.59 -3.58 -11.36
C GLY A 35 0.30 -2.92 -12.42
N PHE A 36 0.53 -3.59 -13.57
CA PHE A 36 1.26 -2.97 -14.69
C PHE A 36 0.48 -1.80 -15.32
N THR A 37 -0.86 -1.80 -15.22
CA THR A 37 -1.75 -0.74 -15.75
C THR A 37 -2.20 0.20 -14.63
N ARG A 38 -1.24 0.72 -13.87
CA ARG A 38 -1.54 1.57 -12.70
C ARG A 38 -1.60 3.05 -13.12
N THR A 39 -2.55 3.79 -12.54
CA THR A 39 -2.64 5.24 -12.74
C THR A 39 -1.61 5.94 -11.88
N TYR A 40 -0.73 6.70 -12.50
CA TYR A 40 0.25 7.52 -11.81
C TYR A 40 -0.36 8.86 -11.40
N CYS A 41 -0.63 9.05 -10.11
CA CYS A 41 -1.17 10.29 -9.55
C CYS A 41 -0.07 11.30 -9.15
N GLY A 42 1.21 10.95 -9.23
CA GLY A 42 2.31 11.83 -8.87
C GLY A 42 2.25 12.24 -7.39
N LYS A 43 1.90 13.50 -7.11
CA LYS A 43 1.70 14.04 -5.74
C LYS A 43 0.24 14.40 -5.46
N ASP A 44 -0.66 14.14 -6.41
CA ASP A 44 -2.08 14.46 -6.28
C ASP A 44 -2.78 13.41 -5.41
N GLN A 45 -3.03 13.77 -4.17
CA GLN A 45 -3.71 12.91 -3.19
C GLN A 45 -5.17 12.70 -3.56
N ALA A 46 -5.86 13.70 -4.16
CA ALA A 46 -7.25 13.58 -4.55
C ALA A 46 -7.43 12.55 -5.65
N CYS A 47 -6.55 12.54 -6.67
CA CYS A 47 -6.48 11.50 -7.69
C CYS A 47 -6.36 10.11 -7.04
N PHE A 48 -5.44 9.94 -6.11
CA PHE A 48 -5.22 8.66 -5.44
C PHE A 48 -6.44 8.22 -4.62
N LEU A 49 -7.09 9.12 -3.88
CA LEU A 49 -8.27 8.80 -3.07
C LEU A 49 -9.43 8.31 -3.92
N VAL A 50 -9.68 8.91 -5.09
CA VAL A 50 -10.71 8.45 -6.02
C VAL A 50 -10.43 7.02 -6.50
N HIS A 51 -9.19 6.70 -6.85
CA HIS A 51 -8.81 5.37 -7.30
C HIS A 51 -8.81 4.34 -6.17
N SER A 52 -8.29 4.70 -4.99
CA SER A 52 -8.22 3.81 -3.84
C SER A 52 -9.60 3.43 -3.30
N SER A 53 -10.57 4.36 -3.28
CA SER A 53 -11.94 4.07 -2.83
C SER A 53 -12.64 3.00 -3.68
N ASN A 54 -12.27 2.89 -4.96
CA ASN A 54 -12.77 1.88 -5.89
C ASN A 54 -11.83 0.66 -6.01
N CYS A 55 -10.74 0.62 -5.23
CA CYS A 55 -9.70 -0.39 -5.34
C CYS A 55 -9.13 -0.54 -6.76
N SER A 56 -9.04 0.57 -7.50
CA SER A 56 -8.45 0.64 -8.83
C SER A 56 -6.94 0.83 -8.74
N PRO A 57 -6.13 0.22 -9.62
CA PRO A 57 -4.68 0.36 -9.59
C PRO A 57 -4.24 1.82 -9.69
N ALA A 58 -3.53 2.30 -8.68
CA ALA A 58 -3.02 3.66 -8.66
C ALA A 58 -1.76 3.76 -7.78
N GLU A 59 -0.98 4.82 -7.98
CA GLU A 59 0.17 5.13 -7.13
C GLU A 59 0.30 6.63 -6.89
N VAL A 60 0.80 6.99 -5.71
CA VAL A 60 1.02 8.38 -5.31
C VAL A 60 2.21 8.48 -4.36
N TYR A 61 2.95 9.57 -4.46
CA TYR A 61 3.97 9.96 -3.50
C TYR A 61 3.41 11.03 -2.56
N VAL A 62 3.41 10.73 -1.27
CA VAL A 62 2.91 11.65 -0.22
C VAL A 62 4.05 12.10 0.66
N SER A 63 4.19 13.41 0.81
CA SER A 63 5.13 14.00 1.76
C SER A 63 4.38 14.37 3.04
N ARG A 64 4.78 13.77 4.18
CA ARG A 64 4.21 14.05 5.50
C ARG A 64 5.37 14.32 6.47
N SER A 65 5.36 15.48 7.10
CA SER A 65 6.46 15.93 7.99
C SER A 65 7.83 15.78 7.31
N ASN A 66 7.92 16.13 6.03
CA ASN A 66 9.08 16.00 5.13
C ASN A 66 9.57 14.57 4.86
N ASN A 67 8.91 13.55 5.43
CA ASN A 67 9.13 12.17 5.04
C ASN A 67 8.33 11.84 3.77
N VAL A 68 8.90 11.03 2.87
CA VAL A 68 8.26 10.65 1.61
C VAL A 68 7.81 9.20 1.70
N TYR A 69 6.52 9.00 1.46
CA TYR A 69 5.89 7.70 1.38
C TYR A 69 5.36 7.45 -0.02
N HIS A 70 5.53 6.23 -0.52
CA HIS A 70 4.97 5.78 -1.78
C HIS A 70 3.83 4.79 -1.52
N TYR A 71 2.64 5.15 -1.93
CA TYR A 71 1.42 4.35 -1.79
C TYR A 71 1.07 3.71 -3.14
N LEU A 72 0.75 2.41 -3.12
CA LEU A 72 0.40 1.64 -4.30
C LEU A 72 -0.88 0.83 -4.03
N VAL A 73 -1.89 1.01 -4.88
CA VAL A 73 -3.12 0.21 -4.84
C VAL A 73 -3.00 -0.96 -5.83
N TYR A 74 -3.33 -2.14 -5.35
CA TYR A 74 -3.44 -3.35 -6.16
C TYR A 74 -4.87 -3.88 -6.10
N PRO A 75 -5.51 -4.15 -7.24
CA PRO A 75 -6.81 -4.80 -7.25
C PRO A 75 -6.69 -6.23 -6.72
N THR A 76 -7.71 -6.69 -6.03
CA THR A 76 -7.80 -8.07 -5.58
C THR A 76 -9.14 -8.67 -5.98
N LEU A 77 -9.17 -9.99 -6.18
CA LEU A 77 -10.41 -10.73 -6.45
C LEU A 77 -11.30 -10.89 -5.20
N GLN A 78 -10.71 -10.70 -4.02
CA GLN A 78 -11.40 -10.78 -2.74
C GLN A 78 -12.11 -9.46 -2.41
N ASN A 79 -13.01 -9.48 -1.42
CA ASN A 79 -13.67 -8.26 -0.91
C ASN A 79 -12.73 -7.39 -0.04
N LYS A 80 -11.45 -7.39 -0.36
CA LYS A 80 -10.43 -6.56 0.29
C LYS A 80 -9.62 -5.85 -0.78
N CYS A 81 -9.12 -4.67 -0.47
CA CYS A 81 -8.18 -3.92 -1.30
C CYS A 81 -6.78 -4.06 -0.72
N LYS A 82 -5.81 -4.33 -1.58
CA LYS A 82 -4.41 -4.40 -1.20
C LYS A 82 -3.75 -3.06 -1.45
N ILE A 83 -3.29 -2.41 -0.37
CA ILE A 83 -2.52 -1.17 -0.45
C ILE A 83 -1.12 -1.45 0.10
N LYS A 84 -0.10 -1.20 -0.70
CA LYS A 84 1.30 -1.27 -0.26
C LYS A 84 1.79 0.15 0.04
N ILE A 85 2.44 0.33 1.18
CA ILE A 85 3.03 1.59 1.63
C ILE A 85 4.53 1.35 1.79
N ILE A 86 5.33 2.17 1.12
CA ILE A 86 6.79 2.11 1.16
C ILE A 86 7.29 3.43 1.75
N PHE A 87 8.20 3.38 2.70
CA PHE A 87 8.90 4.55 3.20
C PHE A 87 10.12 4.81 2.31
N GLU A 88 10.02 5.81 1.44
CA GLU A 88 11.03 6.08 0.41
C GLU A 88 12.21 6.90 0.94
N ARG A 89 11.91 7.92 1.72
CA ARG A 89 12.92 8.87 2.21
C ARG A 89 12.54 9.49 3.53
N ALA A 90 13.51 9.59 4.44
CA ALA A 90 13.39 10.37 5.65
C ALA A 90 13.64 11.87 5.41
N GLN A 91 13.17 12.70 6.34
CA GLN A 91 13.46 14.14 6.38
C GLN A 91 14.97 14.39 6.46
N GLU A 92 15.45 15.43 5.76
CA GLU A 92 16.82 15.91 5.95
C GLU A 92 17.05 16.33 7.41
N GLY A 93 18.17 15.89 7.99
CA GLY A 93 18.47 16.10 9.40
C GLY A 93 17.88 15.05 10.36
N THR A 94 17.16 14.05 9.86
CA THR A 94 16.75 12.90 10.66
C THR A 94 18.00 12.12 11.11
N LEU A 95 18.01 11.66 12.36
CA LEU A 95 19.12 10.86 12.88
C LEU A 95 19.38 9.64 11.98
N PRO A 96 20.65 9.36 11.62
CA PRO A 96 20.99 8.26 10.72
C PRO A 96 20.44 6.90 11.17
N GLU A 97 20.33 6.68 12.47
CA GLU A 97 19.72 5.47 13.05
C GLU A 97 18.24 5.30 12.61
N HIS A 98 17.47 6.39 12.61
CA HIS A 98 16.04 6.35 12.22
C HIS A 98 15.89 6.16 10.71
N VAL A 99 16.78 6.76 9.91
CA VAL A 99 16.80 6.59 8.44
C VAL A 99 17.13 5.14 8.10
N ALA A 100 18.22 4.59 8.63
CA ALA A 100 18.64 3.22 8.36
C ALA A 100 17.58 2.20 8.79
N PHE A 101 16.75 2.55 9.77
CA PHE A 101 15.76 1.67 10.32
C PHE A 101 14.45 1.60 9.51
N LEU A 102 14.03 2.70 8.86
CA LEU A 102 12.74 2.79 8.15
C LEU A 102 12.87 2.88 6.64
N GLU A 103 13.94 3.46 6.12
CA GLU A 103 14.09 3.71 4.68
C GLU A 103 14.13 2.42 3.86
N GLY A 104 13.34 2.38 2.80
CA GLY A 104 13.15 1.20 1.98
C GLY A 104 12.21 0.13 2.56
N LYS A 105 11.82 0.23 3.84
CA LYS A 105 10.86 -0.70 4.43
C LYS A 105 9.45 -0.48 3.88
N SER A 106 8.66 -1.54 3.87
CA SER A 106 7.30 -1.49 3.37
C SER A 106 6.34 -2.26 4.26
N MET A 107 5.06 -1.88 4.19
CA MET A 107 3.96 -2.65 4.76
C MET A 107 2.85 -2.84 3.74
N THR A 108 2.08 -3.90 3.90
CA THR A 108 0.94 -4.23 3.05
C THR A 108 -0.32 -4.26 3.89
N CYS A 109 -1.33 -3.52 3.46
CA CYS A 109 -2.61 -3.38 4.13
C CYS A 109 -3.70 -4.06 3.30
N PHE A 110 -4.52 -4.91 3.94
CA PHE A 110 -5.67 -5.56 3.32
C PHE A 110 -6.95 -4.98 3.91
N ILE A 111 -7.46 -3.91 3.31
CA ILE A 111 -8.60 -3.15 3.80
C ILE A 111 -9.89 -3.67 3.16
N PRO A 112 -10.95 -4.00 3.93
CA PRO A 112 -12.26 -4.34 3.37
C PRO A 112 -12.77 -3.21 2.48
N LYS A 113 -13.32 -3.55 1.28
CA LYS A 113 -13.79 -2.55 0.31
C LYS A 113 -14.89 -1.65 0.87
N ASP A 114 -15.72 -2.18 1.76
CA ASP A 114 -16.78 -1.43 2.42
C ASP A 114 -16.22 -0.33 3.35
N ASN A 115 -15.07 -0.58 3.96
CA ASN A 115 -14.42 0.37 4.86
C ASN A 115 -13.64 1.46 4.08
N LEU A 116 -13.14 1.16 2.88
CA LEU A 116 -12.35 2.11 2.07
C LEU A 116 -13.09 3.41 1.73
N ARG A 117 -14.42 3.38 1.68
CA ARG A 117 -15.22 4.58 1.42
C ARG A 117 -15.23 5.57 2.58
N ASN A 118 -15.03 5.07 3.79
CA ASN A 118 -15.09 5.83 5.05
C ASN A 118 -13.70 6.07 5.66
N LEU A 119 -12.68 5.36 5.18
CA LEU A 119 -11.31 5.48 5.64
C LEU A 119 -10.47 6.28 4.64
N ASN A 120 -9.65 7.17 5.16
CA ASN A 120 -8.61 7.80 4.35
C ASN A 120 -7.34 6.91 4.37
N PRO A 121 -7.02 6.18 3.28
CA PRO A 121 -5.86 5.29 3.26
C PRO A 121 -4.52 6.03 3.34
N LEU A 122 -4.52 7.34 3.19
CA LEU A 122 -3.33 8.17 3.37
C LEU A 122 -3.08 8.50 4.85
N GLU A 123 -4.08 8.35 5.72
CA GLU A 123 -3.94 8.52 7.17
C GLU A 123 -3.57 7.18 7.80
N MET A 124 -2.32 7.09 8.23
CA MET A 124 -1.70 5.84 8.69
C MET A 124 -2.41 5.28 9.92
N ASP A 125 -2.88 6.15 10.81
CA ASP A 125 -3.58 5.81 12.05
C ASP A 125 -4.91 5.05 11.77
N HIS A 126 -5.57 5.36 10.65
CA HIS A 126 -6.82 4.72 10.26
C HIS A 126 -6.63 3.34 9.60
N VAL A 127 -5.46 3.07 9.06
CA VAL A 127 -5.23 1.86 8.25
C VAL A 127 -4.22 0.88 8.86
N ILE A 128 -3.45 1.29 9.86
CA ILE A 128 -2.34 0.50 10.42
C ILE A 128 -2.80 -0.87 10.96
N ASP A 129 -4.04 -0.97 11.46
CA ASP A 129 -4.59 -2.22 11.97
C ASP A 129 -4.81 -3.27 10.88
N TYR A 130 -5.01 -2.82 9.63
CA TYR A 130 -5.15 -3.70 8.47
C TYR A 130 -3.82 -4.06 7.82
N CYS A 131 -2.71 -3.53 8.33
CA CYS A 131 -1.39 -3.62 7.74
C CYS A 131 -0.51 -4.67 8.43
N SER A 132 0.45 -5.21 7.68
CA SER A 132 1.53 -6.07 8.16
C SER A 132 2.80 -5.81 7.34
N GLY A 133 3.95 -6.06 7.94
CA GLY A 133 5.27 -5.94 7.29
C GLY A 133 6.25 -5.05 8.07
N ASP A 134 7.50 -5.06 7.61
CA ASP A 134 8.66 -4.50 8.30
C ASP A 134 8.53 -3.00 8.62
N LEU A 135 7.77 -2.25 7.81
CA LEU A 135 7.53 -0.83 8.08
C LEU A 135 6.64 -0.66 9.32
N LYS A 136 5.59 -1.47 9.47
CA LYS A 136 4.72 -1.42 10.66
C LYS A 136 5.50 -1.77 11.93
N GLU A 137 6.28 -2.83 11.88
CA GLU A 137 7.12 -3.27 13.00
C GLU A 137 8.14 -2.18 13.38
N GLY A 138 8.80 -1.62 12.39
CA GLY A 138 9.75 -0.52 12.58
C GLY A 138 9.12 0.74 13.18
N LEU A 139 7.90 1.09 12.78
CA LEU A 139 7.18 2.22 13.36
C LEU A 139 6.84 1.98 14.84
N TYR A 140 6.40 0.78 15.18
CA TYR A 140 6.12 0.45 16.58
C TYR A 140 7.39 0.45 17.44
N GLU A 141 8.49 -0.10 16.95
CA GLU A 141 9.77 -0.07 17.65
C GLU A 141 10.24 1.36 17.89
N LEU A 142 10.10 2.24 16.89
CA LEU A 142 10.45 3.65 17.04
C LEU A 142 9.58 4.36 18.09
N ILE A 143 8.27 4.07 18.11
CA ILE A 143 7.35 4.63 19.10
C ILE A 143 7.72 4.16 20.51
N ILE A 144 7.98 2.87 20.69
CA ILE A 144 8.38 2.30 21.98
C ILE A 144 9.69 2.92 22.47
N LYS A 145 10.69 3.06 21.58
CA LYS A 145 11.97 3.70 21.91
C LYS A 145 11.78 5.14 22.37
N ARG A 146 10.96 5.93 21.66
CA ARG A 146 10.66 7.31 22.04
C ARG A 146 9.89 7.41 23.34
N MET A 147 8.93 6.52 23.58
CA MET A 147 8.21 6.46 24.85
C MET A 147 9.16 6.13 26.02
N TYR A 148 10.06 5.17 25.81
CA TYR A 148 11.06 4.82 26.82
C TYR A 148 11.98 6.01 27.13
N GLU A 149 12.52 6.67 26.11
CA GLU A 149 13.36 7.86 26.26
C GLU A 149 12.62 8.97 27.03
N PHE A 150 11.34 9.21 26.68
CA PHE A 150 10.51 10.20 27.38
C PHE A 150 10.31 9.85 28.87
N ILE A 151 10.01 8.59 29.19
CA ILE A 151 9.83 8.12 30.56
C ILE A 151 11.13 8.28 31.35
N VAL A 152 12.27 7.85 30.78
CA VAL A 152 13.56 7.91 31.47
C VAL A 152 13.96 9.36 31.78
N VAL A 153 13.74 10.27 30.85
CA VAL A 153 14.09 11.69 31.05
C VAL A 153 13.18 12.35 32.10
N ASN A 154 11.90 11.97 32.15
CA ASN A 154 10.91 12.62 33.02
C ASN A 154 10.56 11.79 34.28
N ILE A 155 11.32 10.74 34.60
CA ILE A 155 10.99 9.83 35.70
C ILE A 155 10.91 10.52 37.06
N GLY A 156 11.71 11.56 37.26
CA GLY A 156 11.69 12.38 38.49
C GLY A 156 10.38 13.10 38.69
N ASP A 157 9.92 13.79 37.65
CA ASP A 157 8.69 14.57 37.65
C ASP A 157 7.46 13.67 37.78
N ILE A 158 7.45 12.52 37.04
CA ILE A 158 6.38 11.51 37.14
C ILE A 158 6.28 10.92 38.55
N ALA A 159 7.41 10.64 39.17
CA ALA A 159 7.45 10.09 40.51
C ALA A 159 6.92 11.09 41.59
N GLU A 160 7.25 12.37 41.42
CA GLU A 160 6.76 13.45 42.31
C GLU A 160 5.24 13.64 42.17
N GLU A 161 4.72 13.66 40.92
CA GLU A 161 3.29 13.77 40.67
C GLU A 161 2.51 12.57 41.20
N ALA A 162 3.03 11.35 41.00
CA ALA A 162 2.43 10.12 41.56
C ALA A 162 2.36 10.15 43.11
N GLN A 163 3.42 10.68 43.77
CA GLN A 163 3.38 10.83 45.25
C GLN A 163 2.36 11.83 45.73
N GLN A 164 2.09 12.90 44.96
CA GLN A 164 1.07 13.88 45.30
C GLN A 164 -0.34 13.27 45.24
N VAL A 165 -0.62 12.45 44.20
CA VAL A 165 -1.91 11.76 44.04
C VAL A 165 -2.15 10.72 45.12
N MET A 166 -1.10 10.02 45.58
CA MET A 166 -1.23 9.01 46.66
C MET A 166 -1.36 9.61 48.07
N LYS A 167 -1.15 10.91 48.23
CA LYS A 167 -1.31 11.60 49.54
C LYS A 167 -2.73 12.11 49.79
N VAL A 168 -3.65 11.90 48.85
CA VAL A 168 -5.08 12.20 48.99
C VAL A 168 -5.80 10.96 49.51
#